data_25d3fa7f4f8c2d9b2f99ae7f7c350107
#
_entry.id   25d3fa7f4f8c2d9b2f99ae7f7c350107
#
_cell.length_a   1.000
_cell.length_b   1.000
_cell.length_c   1.000
_cell.angle_alpha   90.00
_cell.angle_beta   90.00
_cell.angle_gamma   90.00
#
_symmetry.space_group_name_H-M   'P 1'
#
loop_
_entity.id
_entity.type
_entity.pdbx_description
1 polymer ?
#
loop_
_entity_poly.entity_id
_entity_poly.type
_entity_poly.pdbx_seq_one_letter_code
_entity_poly.pdbx_strand_id
1 'polypeptide(L)'
;MRASVWSLTVLGVLCGFAACGESRGRAESAPAAAAKSGYGLHRVGTFVSPVYVTQPPGDPHRLFVVEQAGRVRVLKDGRVERAPFLDIRSLVRSGGEQGLLSMAFAPDYATSGRFYVDYTDLGGDSHVVEYRRASADRANPRSARQLLFQRQPEPNHNGGLLLFGPDDLLYVGFGDGGGGDDQHGPIGNAQNPGTWLGKILRIDPHPSHGRPYTVPQDNPFVRVRGVRPEIYAWGLRNPWRFSFDRQTGDIAIGDVGQDHVEEVDYRKRGGARGVNFGWREWEGTRRENATPVVHHDVKPVLEYTHAGGNCSITGGYVVRDPRLPALAGRYLYGDFCVGRIFGARLRLGHATAVHALGLTVPSLSSFGQDDAGRVYLVSLAGPLYRLDPR
;
A
#
# COMPACT_ATOMS: atom_id res chain seq x y z
N MET A 1 -22.48 32.54 -45.16
CA MET A 1 -23.67 33.28 -45.63
C MET A 1 -24.85 32.92 -44.75
N ARG A 2 -25.46 33.97 -44.22
CA ARG A 2 -26.76 34.07 -43.53
C ARG A 2 -26.85 33.56 -42.10
N ALA A 3 -26.75 34.54 -41.24
CA ALA A 3 -27.33 34.63 -39.90
C ALA A 3 -28.85 34.76 -39.95
N SER A 4 -29.54 34.32 -38.93
CA SER A 4 -30.88 34.81 -38.61
C SER A 4 -31.07 34.86 -37.11
N VAL A 5 -31.17 36.08 -36.65
CA VAL A 5 -31.57 36.54 -35.32
C VAL A 5 -33.11 36.60 -35.32
N TRP A 6 -33.78 36.22 -34.23
CA TRP A 6 -35.11 36.74 -33.88
C TRP A 6 -35.23 37.02 -32.40
N SER A 7 -35.72 38.20 -32.18
CA SER A 7 -35.84 38.95 -30.91
C SER A 7 -37.13 38.68 -30.15
N LEU A 8 -37.07 38.93 -28.85
CA LEU A 8 -38.04 39.46 -27.87
C LEU A 8 -39.55 39.48 -28.18
N THR A 9 -40.34 39.07 -27.18
CA THR A 9 -41.47 39.87 -26.73
C THR A 9 -41.74 39.66 -25.24
N VAL A 10 -41.74 40.78 -24.48
CA VAL A 10 -42.17 40.97 -23.09
C VAL A 10 -43.67 41.15 -23.06
N LEU A 11 -44.40 40.52 -22.16
CA LEU A 11 -45.70 41.03 -21.68
C LEU A 11 -45.86 40.77 -20.19
N GLY A 12 -45.89 41.82 -19.42
CA GLY A 12 -46.25 41.82 -18.00
C GLY A 12 -47.74 41.95 -17.78
N VAL A 13 -48.22 41.32 -16.72
CA VAL A 13 -49.51 41.74 -16.07
C VAL A 13 -49.31 41.65 -14.56
N LEU A 14 -49.61 42.76 -13.91
CA LEU A 14 -49.65 42.99 -12.46
C LEU A 14 -51.00 42.56 -11.85
N CYS A 15 -51.00 42.51 -10.50
CA CYS A 15 -52.07 42.44 -9.49
C CYS A 15 -52.31 41.05 -8.93
N GLY A 16 -52.36 40.83 -7.62
CA GLY A 16 -52.38 41.65 -6.44
C GLY A 16 -52.77 40.84 -5.19
N PHE A 17 -52.37 41.33 -4.04
CA PHE A 17 -52.88 41.12 -2.68
C PHE A 17 -52.66 39.82 -1.93
N ALA A 18 -51.72 39.83 -1.02
CA ALA A 18 -51.72 39.70 0.44
C ALA A 18 -52.46 38.50 1.06
N ALA A 19 -51.65 37.64 1.71
CA ALA A 19 -52.02 37.00 2.97
C ALA A 19 -50.72 36.81 3.79
N CYS A 20 -50.66 37.42 4.96
CA CYS A 20 -49.64 37.20 6.00
C CYS A 20 -49.72 35.77 6.49
N GLY A 21 -48.68 34.99 6.23
CA GLY A 21 -48.44 33.71 6.88
C GLY A 21 -47.11 33.80 7.62
N GLU A 22 -47.14 33.82 8.95
CA GLU A 22 -45.96 33.73 9.81
C GLU A 22 -45.23 32.40 9.52
N SER A 23 -44.16 32.45 8.76
CA SER A 23 -43.21 31.37 8.66
C SER A 23 -42.38 31.36 9.96
N ARG A 24 -42.70 30.45 10.88
CA ARG A 24 -41.80 30.07 11.98
C ARG A 24 -40.51 29.57 11.35
N GLY A 25 -39.47 30.37 11.45
CA GLY A 25 -38.11 30.03 11.08
C GLY A 25 -37.70 28.75 11.82
N ARG A 26 -37.53 27.68 11.06
CA ARG A 26 -36.87 26.49 11.55
C ARG A 26 -35.42 26.89 11.80
N ALA A 27 -35.03 26.98 13.07
CA ALA A 27 -33.66 27.21 13.46
C ALA A 27 -32.82 26.07 12.83
N GLU A 28 -31.98 26.43 11.88
CA GLU A 28 -30.97 25.58 11.32
C GLU A 28 -30.02 25.20 12.48
N SER A 29 -30.09 23.97 12.92
CA SER A 29 -29.21 23.48 13.99
C SER A 29 -27.78 23.60 13.50
N ALA A 30 -26.98 24.42 14.16
CA ALA A 30 -25.55 24.51 13.94
C ALA A 30 -24.95 23.11 13.93
N PRO A 31 -24.01 22.80 13.02
CA PRO A 31 -23.38 21.49 12.98
C PRO A 31 -22.78 21.18 14.35
N ALA A 32 -23.21 20.09 14.95
CA ALA A 32 -22.69 19.62 16.23
C ALA A 32 -21.15 19.60 16.14
N ALA A 33 -20.49 20.29 17.05
CA ALA A 33 -19.04 20.29 17.15
C ALA A 33 -18.57 18.83 17.17
N ALA A 34 -17.78 18.42 16.18
CA ALA A 34 -17.27 17.07 16.09
C ALA A 34 -16.54 16.74 17.41
N ALA A 35 -17.03 15.75 18.14
CA ALA A 35 -16.39 15.30 19.35
C ALA A 35 -14.92 15.03 19.04
N LYS A 36 -14.00 15.63 19.81
CA LYS A 36 -12.57 15.43 19.60
C LYS A 36 -12.27 13.93 19.66
N SER A 37 -11.84 13.34 18.56
CA SER A 37 -11.43 11.96 18.51
C SER A 37 -10.36 11.72 19.60
N GLY A 38 -10.46 10.61 20.35
CA GLY A 38 -9.47 10.27 21.40
C GLY A 38 -8.08 9.91 20.84
N TYR A 39 -7.79 10.22 19.56
CA TYR A 39 -6.53 9.96 18.86
C TYR A 39 -6.19 11.11 17.90
N GLY A 40 -4.91 11.20 17.53
CA GLY A 40 -4.41 12.20 16.61
C GLY A 40 -3.07 11.81 15.97
N LEU A 41 -2.61 12.63 15.04
CA LEU A 41 -1.31 12.46 14.40
C LEU A 41 -0.25 13.29 15.13
N HIS A 42 0.83 12.65 15.54
CA HIS A 42 2.02 13.27 16.08
C HIS A 42 3.16 13.17 15.07
N ARG A 43 3.70 14.30 14.61
CA ARG A 43 4.85 14.32 13.69
C ARG A 43 6.11 13.89 14.45
N VAL A 44 6.73 12.78 14.01
CA VAL A 44 7.94 12.23 14.64
C VAL A 44 9.23 12.54 13.87
N GLY A 45 9.13 13.01 12.63
CA GLY A 45 10.27 13.41 11.83
C GLY A 45 9.89 14.00 10.48
N THR A 46 10.90 14.48 9.75
CA THR A 46 10.78 14.94 8.36
C THR A 46 11.94 14.38 7.56
N PHE A 47 11.64 13.86 6.36
CA PHE A 47 12.56 13.14 5.47
C PHE A 47 12.39 13.64 4.04
N VAL A 48 13.21 13.16 3.10
CA VAL A 48 13.13 13.54 1.69
C VAL A 48 12.38 12.45 0.92
N SER A 49 11.17 12.76 0.46
CA SER A 49 10.30 11.83 -0.28
C SER A 49 10.24 10.43 0.37
N PRO A 50 9.82 10.33 1.66
CA PRO A 50 9.77 9.03 2.32
C PRO A 50 8.63 8.20 1.76
N VAL A 51 8.88 6.90 1.56
CA VAL A 51 7.92 5.95 0.97
C VAL A 51 7.66 4.73 1.84
N TYR A 52 8.42 4.54 2.93
CA TYR A 52 8.16 3.45 3.87
C TYR A 52 8.83 3.72 5.23
N VAL A 53 8.32 3.08 6.28
CA VAL A 53 8.90 3.07 7.62
C VAL A 53 8.76 1.69 8.24
N THR A 54 9.83 1.23 8.89
CA THR A 54 9.87 -0.07 9.57
C THR A 54 10.78 -0.02 10.79
N GLN A 55 10.70 -1.05 11.62
CA GLN A 55 11.53 -1.22 12.82
C GLN A 55 12.15 -2.61 12.83
N PRO A 56 13.43 -2.77 13.21
CA PRO A 56 13.99 -4.09 13.40
C PRO A 56 13.40 -4.77 14.62
N PRO A 57 13.18 -6.10 14.58
CA PRO A 57 12.68 -6.84 15.73
C PRO A 57 13.52 -6.61 16.99
N GLY A 58 12.85 -6.27 18.10
CA GLY A 58 13.47 -6.10 19.40
C GLY A 58 14.30 -4.82 19.61
N ASP A 59 14.26 -3.85 18.69
CA ASP A 59 14.94 -2.56 18.85
C ASP A 59 13.94 -1.40 19.04
N PRO A 60 13.54 -1.06 20.25
CA PRO A 60 12.55 0.00 20.49
C PRO A 60 13.08 1.43 20.27
N HIS A 61 14.37 1.58 20.03
CA HIS A 61 15.04 2.88 19.94
C HIS A 61 15.13 3.44 18.51
N ARG A 62 14.98 2.59 17.48
CA ARG A 62 15.19 2.98 16.09
C ARG A 62 13.99 2.72 15.21
N LEU A 63 13.67 3.70 14.37
CA LEU A 63 12.85 3.52 13.19
C LEU A 63 13.70 3.76 11.94
N PHE A 64 13.47 2.99 10.92
CA PHE A 64 14.15 3.10 9.64
C PHE A 64 13.16 3.61 8.59
N VAL A 65 13.52 4.74 7.99
CA VAL A 65 12.67 5.44 7.02
C VAL A 65 13.33 5.37 5.65
N VAL A 66 12.60 4.80 4.71
CA VAL A 66 13.04 4.64 3.32
C VAL A 66 12.72 5.92 2.55
N GLU A 67 13.74 6.57 2.01
CA GLU A 67 13.63 7.70 1.09
C GLU A 67 13.70 7.18 -0.35
N GLN A 68 12.73 7.56 -1.18
CA GLN A 68 12.53 7.05 -2.55
C GLN A 68 13.81 7.10 -3.40
N ALA A 69 14.63 8.14 -3.23
CA ALA A 69 15.85 8.32 -4.02
C ALA A 69 16.97 7.30 -3.72
N GLY A 70 16.80 6.36 -2.78
CA GLY A 70 17.78 5.31 -2.52
C GLY A 70 18.53 5.46 -1.20
N ARG A 71 17.94 6.12 -0.18
CA ARG A 71 18.52 6.18 1.18
C ARG A 71 17.58 5.54 2.20
N VAL A 72 18.18 4.90 3.20
CA VAL A 72 17.47 4.52 4.42
C VAL A 72 18.01 5.40 5.56
N ARG A 73 17.11 6.15 6.19
CA ARG A 73 17.42 7.03 7.32
C ARG A 73 17.06 6.36 8.64
N VAL A 74 17.76 6.74 9.69
CA VAL A 74 17.47 6.27 11.07
C VAL A 74 16.88 7.42 11.85
N LEU A 75 15.74 7.17 12.48
CA LEU A 75 15.18 7.98 13.56
C LEU A 75 15.45 7.25 14.87
N LYS A 76 16.40 7.75 15.65
CA LYS A 76 16.85 7.15 16.91
C LYS A 76 16.43 8.02 18.08
N ASP A 77 15.66 7.47 19.00
CA ASP A 77 15.16 8.18 20.19
C ASP A 77 14.55 9.55 19.85
N GLY A 78 13.77 9.61 18.75
CA GLY A 78 13.12 10.82 18.27
C GLY A 78 14.03 11.80 17.51
N ARG A 79 15.28 11.45 17.21
CA ARG A 79 16.22 12.28 16.44
C ARG A 79 16.65 11.60 15.15
N VAL A 80 16.58 12.34 14.04
CA VAL A 80 17.07 11.84 12.74
C VAL A 80 18.59 11.85 12.75
N GLU A 81 19.20 10.69 12.57
CA GLU A 81 20.65 10.55 12.45
C GLU A 81 21.18 11.28 11.21
N ARG A 82 22.34 11.97 11.37
CA ARG A 82 22.92 12.77 10.28
C ARG A 82 23.27 11.93 9.05
N ALA A 83 23.94 10.80 9.24
CA ALA A 83 24.32 9.93 8.15
C ALA A 83 23.27 8.83 7.92
N PRO A 84 22.98 8.44 6.66
CA PRO A 84 22.03 7.39 6.37
C PRO A 84 22.52 6.02 6.85
N PHE A 85 21.60 5.11 7.16
CA PHE A 85 21.90 3.70 7.39
C PHE A 85 22.40 3.02 6.13
N LEU A 86 21.70 3.22 5.02
CA LEU A 86 22.08 2.74 3.68
C LEU A 86 21.98 3.91 2.70
N ASP A 87 22.93 4.01 1.77
CA ASP A 87 22.88 4.95 0.65
C ASP A 87 23.27 4.20 -0.63
N ILE A 88 22.26 3.96 -1.48
CA ILE A 88 22.38 3.29 -2.78
C ILE A 88 21.85 4.14 -3.92
N ARG A 89 21.81 5.46 -3.76
CA ARG A 89 21.29 6.39 -4.77
C ARG A 89 21.97 6.24 -6.15
N SER A 90 23.21 5.78 -6.18
CA SER A 90 23.92 5.53 -7.45
C SER A 90 23.39 4.32 -8.22
N LEU A 91 22.56 3.46 -7.59
CA LEU A 91 21.96 2.28 -8.19
C LEU A 91 20.49 2.48 -8.52
N VAL A 92 19.84 3.51 -7.96
CA VAL A 92 18.38 3.66 -7.93
C VAL A 92 17.93 4.73 -8.93
N ARG A 93 17.02 4.35 -9.81
CA ARG A 93 16.17 5.28 -10.55
C ARG A 93 14.97 5.61 -9.69
N SER A 94 14.70 6.90 -9.47
CA SER A 94 13.58 7.36 -8.62
C SER A 94 12.70 8.37 -9.33
N GLY A 95 11.40 8.35 -9.00
CA GLY A 95 10.38 9.25 -9.55
C GLY A 95 9.14 8.47 -9.97
N GLY A 96 7.95 9.08 -9.85
CA GLY A 96 6.71 8.35 -9.97
C GLY A 96 6.65 7.21 -8.97
N GLU A 97 6.46 5.98 -9.45
CA GLU A 97 6.45 4.77 -8.62
C GLU A 97 7.83 4.11 -8.48
N GLN A 98 8.83 4.55 -9.24
CA GLN A 98 10.19 4.01 -9.19
C GLN A 98 10.98 4.57 -8.01
N GLY A 99 11.88 3.78 -7.44
CA GLY A 99 12.72 4.18 -6.32
C GLY A 99 13.25 3.04 -5.49
N LEU A 100 13.79 3.38 -4.32
CA LEU A 100 13.92 2.45 -3.19
C LEU A 100 12.55 2.42 -2.51
N LEU A 101 11.82 1.30 -2.64
CA LEU A 101 10.38 1.24 -2.37
C LEU A 101 10.04 0.67 -1.00
N SER A 102 10.88 -0.23 -0.48
CA SER A 102 10.68 -0.79 0.86
C SER A 102 11.95 -1.41 1.44
N MET A 103 11.83 -1.81 2.69
CA MET A 103 12.85 -2.51 3.46
C MET A 103 12.19 -3.46 4.45
N ALA A 104 12.74 -4.65 4.61
CA ALA A 104 12.34 -5.61 5.64
C ALA A 104 13.55 -6.13 6.41
N PHE A 105 13.43 -6.22 7.74
CA PHE A 105 14.44 -6.86 8.59
C PHE A 105 14.16 -8.35 8.69
N ALA A 106 15.22 -9.16 8.66
CA ALA A 106 15.10 -10.58 8.96
C ALA A 106 14.53 -10.80 10.38
N PRO A 107 13.72 -11.83 10.62
CA PRO A 107 13.24 -12.16 11.97
C PRO A 107 14.37 -12.32 12.98
N ASP A 108 15.52 -12.86 12.54
CA ASP A 108 16.75 -13.04 13.32
C ASP A 108 17.74 -11.86 13.22
N TYR A 109 17.27 -10.66 12.80
CA TYR A 109 18.14 -9.49 12.55
C TYR A 109 19.07 -9.16 13.73
N ALA A 110 18.63 -9.35 14.97
CA ALA A 110 19.45 -9.09 16.15
C ALA A 110 20.80 -9.82 16.10
N THR A 111 20.81 -11.05 15.59
CA THR A 111 22.01 -11.90 15.47
C THR A 111 22.62 -11.88 14.07
N SER A 112 21.81 -11.99 13.03
CA SER A 112 22.29 -12.10 11.65
C SER A 112 22.70 -10.76 11.03
N GLY A 113 22.08 -9.67 11.48
CA GLY A 113 22.22 -8.35 10.89
C GLY A 113 21.65 -8.22 9.47
N ARG A 114 20.88 -9.22 9.00
CA ARG A 114 20.34 -9.25 7.62
C ARG A 114 19.10 -8.40 7.49
N PHE A 115 19.02 -7.67 6.37
CA PHE A 115 17.83 -6.95 5.96
C PHE A 115 17.75 -6.96 4.44
N TYR A 116 16.58 -6.68 3.91
CA TYR A 116 16.26 -6.77 2.51
C TYR A 116 15.69 -5.44 2.04
N VAL A 117 15.99 -5.07 0.82
CA VAL A 117 15.44 -3.87 0.16
C VAL A 117 14.89 -4.24 -1.21
N ASP A 118 13.82 -3.54 -1.60
CA ASP A 118 13.33 -3.54 -2.98
C ASP A 118 13.60 -2.18 -3.60
N TYR A 119 14.16 -2.16 -4.80
CA TYR A 119 14.39 -0.93 -5.54
C TYR A 119 14.34 -1.15 -7.05
N THR A 120 14.06 -0.08 -7.80
CA THR A 120 14.22 -0.05 -9.26
C THR A 120 15.60 0.48 -9.61
N ASP A 121 16.32 -0.23 -10.48
CA ASP A 121 17.64 0.18 -10.95
C ASP A 121 17.57 1.32 -11.99
N LEU A 122 18.73 1.76 -12.50
CA LEU A 122 18.80 2.84 -13.47
C LEU A 122 18.10 2.52 -14.80
N GLY A 123 17.93 1.23 -15.12
CA GLY A 123 17.13 0.75 -16.26
C GLY A 123 15.62 0.77 -15.98
N GLY A 124 15.23 0.83 -14.71
CA GLY A 124 13.85 0.78 -14.25
C GLY A 124 13.40 -0.62 -13.81
N ASP A 125 14.30 -1.61 -13.82
CA ASP A 125 14.01 -2.98 -13.43
C ASP A 125 14.06 -3.17 -11.91
N SER A 126 13.21 -4.04 -11.36
CA SER A 126 13.10 -4.27 -9.91
C SER A 126 14.11 -5.28 -9.41
N HIS A 127 14.72 -4.95 -8.28
CA HIS A 127 15.69 -5.77 -7.56
C HIS A 127 15.27 -5.99 -6.11
N VAL A 128 15.28 -7.24 -5.65
CA VAL A 128 15.23 -7.58 -4.22
C VAL A 128 16.62 -8.01 -3.78
N VAL A 129 17.22 -7.26 -2.86
CA VAL A 129 18.60 -7.43 -2.44
C VAL A 129 18.72 -7.53 -0.93
N GLU A 130 19.45 -8.56 -0.46
CA GLU A 130 19.89 -8.69 0.93
C GLU A 130 21.12 -7.83 1.18
N TYR A 131 21.13 -7.17 2.31
CA TYR A 131 22.30 -6.53 2.90
C TYR A 131 22.52 -7.00 4.35
N ARG A 132 23.67 -6.67 4.91
CA ARG A 132 23.98 -6.86 6.33
C ARG A 132 24.33 -5.52 6.96
N ARG A 133 23.99 -5.36 8.23
CA ARG A 133 24.50 -4.22 9.01
C ARG A 133 26.01 -4.32 9.24
N ALA A 134 26.70 -3.19 9.24
CA ALA A 134 28.06 -3.04 9.76
C ALA A 134 28.01 -2.65 11.26
N SER A 135 26.97 -1.89 11.64
CA SER A 135 26.65 -1.53 13.03
C SER A 135 25.13 -1.35 13.18
N ALA A 136 24.65 -1.01 14.36
CA ALA A 136 23.23 -0.72 14.58
C ALA A 136 22.72 0.46 13.71
N ASP A 137 23.60 1.41 13.40
CA ASP A 137 23.27 2.65 12.69
C ASP A 137 23.86 2.72 11.25
N ARG A 138 24.49 1.61 10.75
CA ARG A 138 25.13 1.55 9.42
C ARG A 138 24.97 0.19 8.77
N ALA A 139 24.57 0.17 7.51
CA ALA A 139 24.66 -0.99 6.65
C ALA A 139 26.09 -1.18 6.09
N ASN A 140 26.39 -2.41 5.69
CA ASN A 140 27.57 -2.72 4.88
C ASN A 140 27.15 -2.79 3.39
N PRO A 141 27.38 -1.79 2.55
CA PRO A 141 26.96 -1.79 1.15
C PRO A 141 27.66 -2.87 0.31
N ARG A 142 28.82 -3.36 0.77
CA ARG A 142 29.57 -4.45 0.09
C ARG A 142 29.01 -5.83 0.37
N SER A 143 28.03 -5.96 1.26
CA SER A 143 27.38 -7.23 1.58
C SER A 143 26.19 -7.55 0.67
N ALA A 144 25.95 -6.74 -0.35
CA ALA A 144 24.83 -6.92 -1.28
C ALA A 144 24.80 -8.33 -1.86
N ARG A 145 23.64 -8.98 -1.76
CA ARG A 145 23.35 -10.28 -2.36
C ARG A 145 21.97 -10.24 -3.01
N GLN A 146 21.94 -10.32 -4.34
CA GLN A 146 20.68 -10.29 -5.09
C GLN A 146 19.88 -11.57 -4.84
N LEU A 147 18.59 -11.41 -4.51
CA LEU A 147 17.64 -12.51 -4.41
C LEU A 147 16.81 -12.62 -5.68
N LEU A 148 16.12 -11.52 -6.04
CA LEU A 148 15.23 -11.49 -7.19
C LEU A 148 15.62 -10.35 -8.12
N PHE A 149 15.36 -10.57 -9.41
CA PHE A 149 15.44 -9.57 -10.48
C PHE A 149 14.22 -9.73 -11.37
N GLN A 150 13.45 -8.65 -11.53
CA GLN A 150 12.26 -8.64 -12.36
C GLN A 150 12.33 -7.45 -13.33
N ARG A 151 12.32 -7.76 -14.63
CA ARG A 151 12.19 -6.73 -15.66
C ARG A 151 10.83 -6.07 -15.57
N GLN A 152 10.82 -4.74 -15.66
CA GLN A 152 9.62 -3.93 -15.64
C GLN A 152 9.35 -3.40 -17.04
N PRO A 153 8.20 -3.72 -17.65
CA PRO A 153 7.88 -3.21 -18.99
C PRO A 153 7.60 -1.69 -19.00
N GLU A 154 7.06 -1.15 -17.90
CA GLU A 154 6.71 0.26 -17.76
C GLU A 154 7.27 0.84 -16.45
N PRO A 155 7.34 2.20 -16.33
CA PRO A 155 7.85 2.85 -15.12
C PRO A 155 6.87 2.87 -13.93
N ASN A 156 5.67 2.37 -14.09
CA ASN A 156 4.62 2.31 -13.06
C ASN A 156 4.24 0.88 -12.71
N HIS A 157 3.39 0.71 -11.70
CA HIS A 157 2.96 -0.56 -11.09
C HIS A 157 4.15 -1.42 -10.63
N ASN A 158 5.13 -0.79 -10.01
CA ASN A 158 6.30 -1.52 -9.52
C ASN A 158 6.01 -2.34 -8.24
N GLY A 159 4.96 -1.97 -7.46
CA GLY A 159 4.68 -2.59 -6.17
C GLY A 159 5.80 -2.36 -5.17
N GLY A 160 6.63 -3.37 -4.94
CA GLY A 160 7.91 -3.27 -4.23
C GLY A 160 7.85 -3.35 -2.71
N LEU A 161 6.73 -3.80 -2.11
CA LEU A 161 6.71 -4.04 -0.67
C LEU A 161 7.33 -5.40 -0.32
N LEU A 162 8.21 -5.36 0.68
CA LEU A 162 8.80 -6.51 1.36
C LEU A 162 8.27 -6.62 2.78
N LEU A 163 7.76 -7.79 3.18
CA LEU A 163 7.40 -8.10 4.56
C LEU A 163 7.73 -9.55 4.91
N PHE A 164 8.18 -9.78 6.14
CA PHE A 164 8.16 -11.12 6.70
C PHE A 164 6.75 -11.45 7.20
N GLY A 165 6.24 -12.60 6.78
CA GLY A 165 4.96 -13.12 7.24
C GLY A 165 5.03 -13.73 8.65
N PRO A 166 3.88 -14.16 9.19
CA PRO A 166 3.82 -14.83 10.49
C PRO A 166 4.42 -16.25 10.50
N ASP A 167 5.05 -16.63 9.42
CA ASP A 167 5.76 -17.91 9.16
C ASP A 167 7.26 -17.69 8.93
N ASP A 168 7.75 -16.47 9.22
CA ASP A 168 9.15 -16.05 9.06
C ASP A 168 9.70 -16.14 7.63
N LEU A 169 8.81 -16.20 6.63
CA LEU A 169 9.17 -16.17 5.21
C LEU A 169 9.01 -14.78 4.62
N LEU A 170 9.79 -14.47 3.59
CA LEU A 170 9.76 -13.18 2.92
C LEU A 170 8.66 -13.16 1.84
N TYR A 171 7.74 -12.21 1.97
CA TYR A 171 6.71 -11.90 0.99
C TYR A 171 7.13 -10.67 0.19
N VAL A 172 6.94 -10.74 -1.12
CA VAL A 172 7.32 -9.70 -2.08
C VAL A 172 6.13 -9.39 -2.97
N GLY A 173 5.68 -8.14 -3.01
CA GLY A 173 4.61 -7.70 -3.90
C GLY A 173 5.18 -7.05 -5.16
N PHE A 174 4.79 -7.55 -6.33
CA PHE A 174 5.03 -6.90 -7.61
C PHE A 174 3.72 -6.56 -8.30
N GLY A 175 3.62 -5.35 -8.86
CA GLY A 175 2.53 -4.99 -9.76
C GLY A 175 2.62 -5.69 -11.10
N ASP A 176 1.61 -5.50 -11.94
CA ASP A 176 1.50 -6.14 -13.27
C ASP A 176 2.55 -5.64 -14.28
N GLY A 177 3.34 -4.65 -13.91
CA GLY A 177 4.40 -4.06 -14.75
C GLY A 177 3.93 -2.86 -15.56
N GLY A 178 2.73 -2.33 -15.26
CA GLY A 178 2.28 -1.03 -15.72
C GLY A 178 1.58 -1.00 -17.09
N GLY A 179 1.32 0.23 -17.51
CA GLY A 179 0.45 0.50 -18.64
C GLY A 179 -1.02 0.45 -18.27
N GLY A 180 -1.92 0.52 -19.26
CA GLY A 180 -3.35 0.32 -19.11
C GLY A 180 -3.76 -1.12 -19.39
N ASP A 181 -4.83 -1.60 -18.75
CA ASP A 181 -5.49 -2.90 -19.04
C ASP A 181 -4.57 -4.12 -18.97
N ASP A 182 -3.49 -4.08 -18.20
CA ASP A 182 -2.48 -5.16 -18.14
C ASP A 182 -2.11 -5.64 -19.57
N GLN A 183 -1.74 -4.69 -20.42
CA GLN A 183 -1.58 -4.86 -21.87
C GLN A 183 -0.45 -5.79 -22.30
N HIS A 184 0.44 -6.15 -21.37
CA HIS A 184 1.64 -6.90 -21.69
C HIS A 184 1.37 -8.42 -21.78
N GLY A 185 1.55 -8.95 -22.99
CA GLY A 185 1.29 -10.36 -23.30
C GLY A 185 -0.19 -10.67 -23.57
N PRO A 186 -0.48 -11.89 -24.05
CA PRO A 186 -1.82 -12.23 -24.57
C PRO A 186 -2.90 -12.32 -23.49
N ILE A 187 -2.52 -12.58 -22.22
CA ILE A 187 -3.45 -12.75 -21.10
C ILE A 187 -3.18 -11.76 -19.97
N GLY A 188 -2.30 -10.77 -20.21
CA GLY A 188 -1.80 -9.88 -19.18
C GLY A 188 -0.79 -10.55 -18.23
N ASN A 189 0.01 -9.73 -17.56
CA ASN A 189 1.00 -10.22 -16.61
C ASN A 189 0.34 -10.75 -15.33
N ALA A 190 -0.72 -10.11 -14.84
CA ALA A 190 -1.40 -10.52 -13.63
C ALA A 190 -1.96 -11.95 -13.70
N GLN A 191 -2.43 -12.36 -14.89
CA GLN A 191 -2.94 -13.70 -15.15
C GLN A 191 -1.90 -14.66 -15.75
N ASN A 192 -0.68 -14.19 -16.06
CA ASN A 192 0.38 -15.04 -16.60
C ASN A 192 1.14 -15.74 -15.45
N PRO A 193 1.03 -17.06 -15.30
CA PRO A 193 1.73 -17.78 -14.22
C PRO A 193 3.24 -17.91 -14.45
N GLY A 194 3.74 -17.57 -15.63
CA GLY A 194 5.16 -17.63 -16.00
C GLY A 194 5.99 -16.42 -15.57
N THR A 195 5.35 -15.38 -15.02
CA THR A 195 6.00 -14.15 -14.54
C THR A 195 5.70 -13.89 -13.07
N TRP A 196 6.52 -13.05 -12.43
CA TRP A 196 6.27 -12.56 -11.06
C TRP A 196 5.41 -11.29 -11.04
N LEU A 197 5.16 -10.66 -12.19
CA LEU A 197 4.37 -9.44 -12.29
C LEU A 197 2.89 -9.70 -11.96
N GLY A 198 2.28 -8.80 -11.18
CA GLY A 198 0.89 -8.90 -10.69
C GLY A 198 0.71 -9.98 -9.61
N LYS A 199 1.71 -10.14 -8.72
CA LYS A 199 1.78 -11.25 -7.76
C LYS A 199 2.23 -10.79 -6.37
N ILE A 200 1.86 -11.59 -5.38
CA ILE A 200 2.61 -11.70 -4.13
C ILE A 200 3.39 -12.99 -4.18
N LEU A 201 4.70 -12.90 -4.03
CA LEU A 201 5.62 -14.03 -3.92
C LEU A 201 5.86 -14.38 -2.45
N ARG A 202 6.25 -15.63 -2.19
CA ARG A 202 6.67 -16.11 -0.86
C ARG A 202 7.90 -16.98 -1.00
N ILE A 203 9.01 -16.57 -0.39
CA ILE A 203 10.30 -17.24 -0.47
C ILE A 203 10.96 -17.37 0.90
N ASP A 204 11.81 -18.36 1.08
CA ASP A 204 12.79 -18.39 2.16
C ASP A 204 14.08 -17.74 1.65
N PRO A 205 14.47 -16.56 2.17
CA PRO A 205 15.61 -15.82 1.65
C PRO A 205 16.98 -16.42 2.04
N HIS A 206 17.00 -17.54 2.75
CA HIS A 206 18.25 -18.23 3.07
C HIS A 206 18.84 -18.93 1.83
N PRO A 207 20.15 -18.69 1.55
CA PRO A 207 20.79 -19.36 0.43
C PRO A 207 20.93 -20.86 0.72
N SER A 208 20.68 -21.67 -0.31
CA SER A 208 20.81 -23.12 -0.20
C SER A 208 21.24 -23.72 -1.55
N HIS A 209 22.20 -24.65 -1.53
CA HIS A 209 22.66 -25.38 -2.72
C HIS A 209 23.03 -24.46 -3.90
N GLY A 210 23.72 -23.35 -3.62
CA GLY A 210 24.14 -22.36 -4.63
C GLY A 210 23.03 -21.44 -5.15
N ARG A 211 21.80 -21.56 -4.63
CA ARG A 211 20.69 -20.65 -4.93
C ARG A 211 20.63 -19.52 -3.93
N PRO A 212 20.25 -18.29 -4.35
CA PRO A 212 20.18 -17.14 -3.45
C PRO A 212 19.00 -17.22 -2.46
N TYR A 213 18.01 -18.04 -2.72
CA TYR A 213 16.83 -18.30 -1.87
C TYR A 213 16.30 -19.70 -2.13
N THR A 214 15.34 -20.15 -1.34
CA THR A 214 14.57 -21.36 -1.58
C THR A 214 13.08 -21.07 -1.65
N VAL A 215 12.34 -21.99 -2.29
CA VAL A 215 10.88 -21.90 -2.36
C VAL A 215 10.31 -22.87 -1.33
N PRO A 216 9.44 -22.39 -0.41
CA PRO A 216 8.79 -23.24 0.58
C PRO A 216 7.99 -24.37 -0.10
N GLN A 217 8.12 -25.58 0.42
CA GLN A 217 7.48 -26.77 -0.17
C GLN A 217 5.94 -26.73 -0.11
N ASP A 218 5.40 -25.88 0.75
CA ASP A 218 3.97 -25.63 0.89
C ASP A 218 3.48 -24.43 0.08
N ASN A 219 4.31 -23.83 -0.79
CA ASN A 219 3.82 -22.87 -1.78
C ASN A 219 2.84 -23.55 -2.75
N PRO A 220 1.79 -22.84 -3.19
CA PRO A 220 0.68 -23.45 -3.94
C PRO A 220 1.09 -24.10 -5.26
N PHE A 221 2.15 -23.59 -5.90
CA PHE A 221 2.52 -23.95 -7.26
C PHE A 221 3.86 -24.70 -7.39
N VAL A 222 4.48 -25.10 -6.27
CA VAL A 222 5.79 -25.81 -6.26
C VAL A 222 5.84 -27.01 -7.20
N ARG A 223 4.73 -27.72 -7.38
CA ARG A 223 4.64 -28.91 -8.21
C ARG A 223 3.87 -28.70 -9.52
N VAL A 224 3.56 -27.45 -9.87
CA VAL A 224 2.77 -27.13 -11.06
C VAL A 224 3.71 -26.72 -12.19
N ARG A 225 3.78 -27.55 -13.23
CA ARG A 225 4.64 -27.30 -14.40
C ARG A 225 4.19 -26.02 -15.12
N GLY A 226 5.15 -25.16 -15.46
CA GLY A 226 4.89 -23.92 -16.20
C GLY A 226 4.42 -22.75 -15.34
N VAL A 227 4.29 -22.95 -14.03
CA VAL A 227 3.97 -21.90 -13.07
C VAL A 227 5.21 -21.57 -12.24
N ARG A 228 5.45 -20.28 -11.98
CA ARG A 228 6.52 -19.85 -11.08
C ARG A 228 6.24 -20.33 -9.66
N PRO A 229 7.09 -21.15 -9.06
CA PRO A 229 6.81 -21.73 -7.75
C PRO A 229 6.87 -20.76 -6.59
N GLU A 230 7.48 -19.57 -6.79
CA GLU A 230 7.53 -18.48 -5.81
C GLU A 230 6.15 -17.83 -5.57
N ILE A 231 5.24 -17.97 -6.54
CA ILE A 231 3.91 -17.31 -6.47
C ILE A 231 3.13 -17.85 -5.27
N TYR A 232 2.68 -16.92 -4.43
CA TYR A 232 1.78 -17.17 -3.30
C TYR A 232 0.34 -16.79 -3.62
N ALA A 233 0.15 -15.60 -4.22
CA ALA A 233 -1.12 -15.08 -4.69
C ALA A 233 -0.92 -14.33 -6.00
N TRP A 234 -1.95 -14.20 -6.83
CA TRP A 234 -1.86 -13.64 -8.17
C TRP A 234 -3.12 -12.88 -8.60
N GLY A 235 -3.12 -12.31 -9.80
CA GLY A 235 -4.25 -11.53 -10.30
C GLY A 235 -4.40 -10.19 -9.59
N LEU A 236 -3.27 -9.55 -9.26
CA LEU A 236 -3.19 -8.22 -8.66
C LEU A 236 -2.72 -7.20 -9.71
N ARG A 237 -3.20 -5.97 -9.61
CA ARG A 237 -2.79 -4.89 -10.50
C ARG A 237 -1.52 -4.20 -10.00
N ASN A 238 -1.59 -3.56 -8.86
CA ASN A 238 -0.48 -2.89 -8.22
C ASN A 238 -0.63 -2.96 -6.69
N PRO A 239 -0.30 -4.10 -6.07
CA PRO A 239 -0.41 -4.30 -4.62
C PRO A 239 0.62 -3.42 -3.91
N TRP A 240 0.28 -2.11 -3.81
CA TRP A 240 1.21 -1.09 -3.34
C TRP A 240 1.66 -1.34 -1.91
N ARG A 241 0.70 -1.58 -1.00
CA ARG A 241 1.03 -1.99 0.37
C ARG A 241 0.09 -3.11 0.83
N PHE A 242 0.67 -4.12 1.43
CA PHE A 242 -0.06 -5.16 2.15
C PHE A 242 0.48 -5.28 3.57
N SER A 243 -0.27 -5.89 4.46
CA SER A 243 0.16 -6.11 5.83
C SER A 243 -0.41 -7.40 6.39
N PHE A 244 0.31 -7.96 7.36
CA PHE A 244 -0.21 -9.01 8.21
C PHE A 244 -0.70 -8.41 9.52
N ASP A 245 -1.91 -8.77 9.93
CA ASP A 245 -2.37 -8.46 11.29
C ASP A 245 -1.49 -9.22 12.29
N ARG A 246 -0.69 -8.49 13.06
CA ARG A 246 0.28 -9.08 14.00
C ARG A 246 -0.34 -10.01 15.06
N GLN A 247 -1.65 -9.93 15.31
CA GLN A 247 -2.35 -10.77 16.28
C GLN A 247 -2.90 -12.04 15.63
N THR A 248 -3.45 -11.96 14.42
CA THR A 248 -4.14 -13.06 13.77
C THR A 248 -3.34 -13.70 12.64
N GLY A 249 -2.40 -12.95 12.06
CA GLY A 249 -1.68 -13.34 10.85
C GLY A 249 -2.52 -13.21 9.56
N ASP A 250 -3.69 -12.62 9.63
CA ASP A 250 -4.52 -12.34 8.46
C ASP A 250 -3.84 -11.31 7.55
N ILE A 251 -3.98 -11.46 6.25
CA ILE A 251 -3.41 -10.53 5.26
C ILE A 251 -4.47 -9.57 4.74
N ALA A 252 -4.12 -8.27 4.65
CA ALA A 252 -4.87 -7.25 3.94
C ALA A 252 -3.96 -6.61 2.88
N ILE A 253 -4.47 -6.42 1.68
CA ILE A 253 -3.75 -5.90 0.52
C ILE A 253 -4.51 -4.66 0.03
N GLY A 254 -3.83 -3.53 -0.14
CA GLY A 254 -4.33 -2.40 -0.90
C GLY A 254 -3.82 -2.55 -2.33
N ASP A 255 -4.72 -2.90 -3.23
CA ASP A 255 -4.41 -3.04 -4.66
C ASP A 255 -4.96 -1.82 -5.41
N VAL A 256 -4.08 -1.11 -6.10
CA VAL A 256 -4.42 0.14 -6.79
C VAL A 256 -5.17 -0.18 -8.07
N GLY A 257 -6.39 0.36 -8.17
CA GLY A 257 -7.25 0.21 -9.34
C GLY A 257 -6.81 1.06 -10.53
N GLN A 258 -7.54 0.96 -11.64
CA GLN A 258 -7.18 1.66 -12.87
C GLN A 258 -7.92 2.98 -13.02
N ASP A 259 -9.23 2.91 -13.26
CA ASP A 259 -10.02 4.09 -13.65
C ASP A 259 -11.27 4.27 -12.79
N HIS A 260 -11.69 3.25 -12.07
CA HIS A 260 -13.00 3.23 -11.46
C HIS A 260 -12.99 3.09 -9.94
N VAL A 261 -12.26 2.10 -9.42
CA VAL A 261 -12.29 1.77 -7.99
C VAL A 261 -10.92 1.38 -7.46
N GLU A 262 -10.70 1.75 -6.22
CA GLU A 262 -9.60 1.28 -5.38
C GLU A 262 -10.10 0.15 -4.49
N GLU A 263 -9.25 -0.84 -4.16
CA GLU A 263 -9.73 -2.03 -3.45
C GLU A 263 -8.84 -2.47 -2.29
N VAL A 264 -9.48 -3.15 -1.33
CA VAL A 264 -8.81 -3.88 -0.26
C VAL A 264 -9.18 -5.34 -0.35
N ASP A 265 -8.19 -6.17 -0.57
CA ASP A 265 -8.31 -7.60 -0.46
C ASP A 265 -7.99 -8.08 0.94
N TYR A 266 -8.68 -9.11 1.39
CA TYR A 266 -8.48 -9.65 2.72
C TYR A 266 -8.66 -11.16 2.76
N ARG A 267 -7.68 -11.83 3.41
CA ARG A 267 -7.74 -13.28 3.65
C ARG A 267 -7.26 -13.60 5.06
N LYS A 268 -7.83 -14.66 5.61
CA LYS A 268 -7.33 -15.23 6.88
C LYS A 268 -5.92 -15.77 6.71
N ARG A 269 -5.20 -15.93 7.82
CA ARG A 269 -3.86 -16.52 7.84
C ARG A 269 -3.79 -17.76 6.94
N GLY A 270 -2.85 -17.75 6.01
CA GLY A 270 -2.67 -18.83 5.02
C GLY A 270 -3.73 -18.91 3.93
N GLY A 271 -4.82 -18.16 4.03
CA GLY A 271 -5.97 -18.22 3.11
C GLY A 271 -5.78 -17.48 1.79
N ALA A 272 -4.67 -16.76 1.60
CA ALA A 272 -4.32 -16.16 0.30
C ALA A 272 -3.48 -17.11 -0.59
N ARG A 273 -3.12 -18.29 -0.09
CA ARG A 273 -2.32 -19.27 -0.83
C ARG A 273 -3.05 -19.75 -2.09
N GLY A 274 -2.51 -19.45 -3.27
CA GLY A 274 -3.05 -19.82 -4.57
C GLY A 274 -4.26 -19.00 -5.03
N VAL A 275 -4.63 -17.96 -4.27
CA VAL A 275 -5.78 -17.11 -4.61
C VAL A 275 -5.47 -16.25 -5.81
N ASN A 276 -6.45 -16.17 -6.73
CA ASN A 276 -6.52 -15.22 -7.82
C ASN A 276 -7.45 -14.07 -7.41
N PHE A 277 -6.98 -12.82 -7.45
CA PHE A 277 -7.75 -11.63 -7.11
C PHE A 277 -8.46 -11.00 -8.29
N GLY A 278 -8.25 -11.52 -9.51
CA GLY A 278 -9.14 -11.28 -10.65
C GLY A 278 -8.67 -10.23 -11.65
N TRP A 279 -7.67 -9.40 -11.36
CA TRP A 279 -7.12 -8.48 -12.33
C TRP A 279 -6.53 -9.26 -13.53
N ARG A 280 -6.79 -8.91 -14.78
CA ARG A 280 -7.42 -7.73 -15.37
C ARG A 280 -8.91 -7.94 -15.77
N GLU A 281 -9.53 -9.11 -15.54
CA GLU A 281 -10.96 -9.23 -15.84
C GLU A 281 -11.79 -8.32 -14.92
N TRP A 282 -11.33 -8.14 -13.70
CA TRP A 282 -12.05 -7.39 -12.66
C TRP A 282 -11.20 -6.26 -12.10
N GLU A 283 -11.81 -5.07 -12.00
CA GLU A 283 -11.39 -3.96 -11.15
C GLU A 283 -12.43 -3.83 -10.04
N GLY A 284 -12.07 -4.22 -8.82
CA GLY A 284 -13.05 -4.40 -7.76
C GLY A 284 -14.09 -5.48 -8.08
N THR A 285 -15.35 -5.11 -7.95
CA THR A 285 -16.49 -5.95 -8.36
C THR A 285 -16.97 -5.66 -9.78
N ARG A 286 -16.37 -4.70 -10.46
CA ARG A 286 -16.68 -4.30 -11.82
C ARG A 286 -15.88 -5.12 -12.81
N ARG A 287 -16.55 -5.62 -13.88
CA ARG A 287 -15.87 -6.28 -14.97
C ARG A 287 -15.20 -5.24 -15.87
N GLU A 288 -13.87 -5.30 -15.94
CA GLU A 288 -13.05 -4.37 -16.71
C GLU A 288 -12.75 -4.93 -18.11
N ASN A 289 -12.28 -6.16 -18.17
CA ASN A 289 -11.89 -6.78 -19.43
C ASN A 289 -12.59 -8.13 -19.63
N ALA A 290 -12.89 -8.49 -20.89
CA ALA A 290 -13.54 -9.76 -21.20
C ALA A 290 -12.57 -10.92 -21.38
N THR A 291 -11.25 -10.65 -21.44
CA THR A 291 -10.21 -11.65 -21.70
C THR A 291 -8.94 -11.39 -20.90
N PRO A 292 -8.38 -12.42 -20.25
CA PRO A 292 -8.93 -13.78 -20.16
C PRO A 292 -10.14 -13.83 -19.23
N VAL A 293 -10.99 -14.84 -19.38
CA VAL A 293 -11.98 -15.15 -18.35
C VAL A 293 -11.28 -15.77 -17.17
N VAL A 294 -11.42 -15.13 -16.01
CA VAL A 294 -10.81 -15.59 -14.75
C VAL A 294 -11.78 -16.51 -14.03
N HIS A 295 -11.33 -17.67 -13.65
CA HIS A 295 -12.10 -18.64 -12.89
C HIS A 295 -11.63 -18.68 -11.43
N HIS A 296 -12.58 -18.82 -10.50
CA HIS A 296 -12.32 -18.95 -9.06
C HIS A 296 -11.61 -17.73 -8.45
N ASP A 297 -11.86 -16.53 -8.99
CA ASP A 297 -11.37 -15.29 -8.43
C ASP A 297 -12.06 -14.95 -7.11
N VAL A 298 -11.36 -14.18 -6.30
CA VAL A 298 -11.87 -13.66 -5.03
C VAL A 298 -12.03 -12.16 -5.14
N LYS A 299 -13.24 -11.69 -4.88
CA LYS A 299 -13.55 -10.27 -4.88
C LYS A 299 -13.00 -9.56 -3.64
N PRO A 300 -12.69 -8.25 -3.75
CA PRO A 300 -12.27 -7.45 -2.62
C PRO A 300 -13.34 -7.39 -1.52
N VAL A 301 -12.90 -7.13 -0.31
CA VAL A 301 -13.81 -6.97 0.84
C VAL A 301 -14.26 -5.53 1.04
N LEU A 302 -13.57 -4.59 0.41
CA LEU A 302 -13.86 -3.17 0.42
C LEU A 302 -13.38 -2.56 -0.90
N GLU A 303 -14.20 -1.68 -1.46
CA GLU A 303 -13.83 -0.85 -2.61
C GLU A 303 -14.36 0.57 -2.41
N TYR A 304 -13.74 1.53 -3.09
CA TYR A 304 -14.21 2.91 -3.16
C TYR A 304 -13.85 3.52 -4.52
N THR A 305 -14.69 4.44 -4.98
CA THR A 305 -14.53 5.05 -6.32
C THR A 305 -13.55 6.22 -6.30
N HIS A 306 -13.12 6.65 -7.48
CA HIS A 306 -12.33 7.87 -7.68
C HIS A 306 -13.12 9.16 -7.45
N ALA A 307 -14.40 9.07 -7.08
CA ALA A 307 -15.21 10.23 -6.73
C ALA A 307 -14.59 11.02 -5.58
N GLY A 308 -14.72 12.35 -5.65
CA GLY A 308 -14.20 13.24 -4.62
C GLY A 308 -12.68 13.41 -4.63
N GLY A 309 -12.02 13.02 -5.73
CA GLY A 309 -10.60 13.22 -5.96
C GLY A 309 -9.70 12.07 -5.46
N ASN A 310 -10.28 10.94 -5.05
CA ASN A 310 -9.50 9.73 -4.77
C ASN A 310 -8.82 9.22 -6.07
N CYS A 311 -7.67 8.57 -5.93
CA CYS A 311 -6.92 8.12 -7.10
C CYS A 311 -6.03 6.89 -6.88
N SER A 312 -5.70 6.56 -5.64
CA SER A 312 -4.76 5.47 -5.36
C SER A 312 -4.81 5.08 -3.89
N ILE A 313 -5.21 3.85 -3.63
CA ILE A 313 -5.17 3.31 -2.27
C ILE A 313 -3.73 3.12 -1.81
N THR A 314 -3.45 3.57 -0.60
CA THR A 314 -2.12 3.39 -0.01
C THR A 314 -2.01 2.08 0.80
N GLY A 315 -3.14 1.45 1.10
CA GLY A 315 -3.16 0.28 1.99
C GLY A 315 -3.04 0.69 3.45
N GLY A 316 -2.60 -0.18 4.32
CA GLY A 316 -2.54 0.12 5.74
C GLY A 316 -2.27 -1.05 6.67
N TYR A 317 -2.66 -0.87 7.92
CA TYR A 317 -2.42 -1.83 9.00
C TYR A 317 -3.62 -1.98 9.93
N VAL A 318 -3.79 -3.17 10.50
CA VAL A 318 -4.74 -3.38 11.60
C VAL A 318 -4.15 -2.80 12.89
N VAL A 319 -4.90 -1.92 13.55
CA VAL A 319 -4.48 -1.30 14.83
C VAL A 319 -4.47 -2.34 15.94
N ARG A 320 -3.29 -2.52 16.55
CA ARG A 320 -3.04 -3.38 17.69
C ARG A 320 -2.32 -2.65 18.83
N ASP A 321 -2.22 -1.33 18.75
CA ASP A 321 -1.69 -0.47 19.79
C ASP A 321 -2.68 -0.42 20.97
N PRO A 322 -2.33 -0.93 22.17
CA PRO A 322 -3.21 -0.94 23.32
C PRO A 322 -3.58 0.45 23.84
N ARG A 323 -2.82 1.48 23.46
CA ARG A 323 -3.11 2.87 23.82
C ARG A 323 -4.27 3.45 23.00
N LEU A 324 -4.72 2.77 21.92
CA LEU A 324 -5.77 3.19 21.02
C LEU A 324 -6.97 2.21 21.04
N PRO A 325 -7.62 1.99 22.19
CA PRO A 325 -8.68 0.97 22.30
C PRO A 325 -9.88 1.25 21.39
N ALA A 326 -10.18 2.52 21.08
CA ALA A 326 -11.26 2.89 20.16
C ALA A 326 -11.02 2.43 18.71
N LEU A 327 -9.77 2.20 18.34
CA LEU A 327 -9.36 1.73 17.01
C LEU A 327 -8.96 0.25 17.00
N ALA A 328 -8.95 -0.44 18.12
CA ALA A 328 -8.50 -1.82 18.22
C ALA A 328 -9.21 -2.74 17.22
N GLY A 329 -8.42 -3.47 16.41
CA GLY A 329 -8.88 -4.38 15.38
C GLY A 329 -9.49 -3.69 14.13
N ARG A 330 -9.33 -2.38 13.98
CA ARG A 330 -9.67 -1.67 12.75
C ARG A 330 -8.47 -1.68 11.80
N TYR A 331 -8.70 -1.99 10.56
CA TYR A 331 -7.75 -1.77 9.46
C TYR A 331 -7.81 -0.29 9.08
N LEU A 332 -6.68 0.38 9.17
CA LEU A 332 -6.54 1.75 8.70
C LEU A 332 -6.07 1.73 7.25
N TYR A 333 -6.66 2.55 6.41
CA TYR A 333 -6.25 2.75 5.03
C TYR A 333 -6.44 4.21 4.64
N GLY A 334 -5.88 4.60 3.53
CA GLY A 334 -6.00 5.95 3.02
C GLY A 334 -5.71 6.00 1.52
N ASP A 335 -5.94 7.18 0.95
CA ASP A 335 -5.75 7.47 -0.45
C ASP A 335 -4.63 8.50 -0.64
N PHE A 336 -3.78 8.29 -1.63
CA PHE A 336 -2.62 9.16 -1.91
C PHE A 336 -3.02 10.58 -2.29
N CYS A 337 -4.06 10.74 -3.13
CA CYS A 337 -4.46 12.04 -3.67
C CYS A 337 -5.14 12.93 -2.62
N VAL A 338 -6.14 12.39 -1.94
CA VAL A 338 -6.91 13.16 -0.95
C VAL A 338 -6.30 13.10 0.46
N GLY A 339 -5.48 12.11 0.73
CA GLY A 339 -4.81 11.93 2.02
C GLY A 339 -5.75 11.62 3.20
N ARG A 340 -7.03 11.37 2.97
CA ARG A 340 -7.97 11.02 4.05
C ARG A 340 -7.69 9.64 4.59
N ILE A 341 -7.80 9.50 5.92
CA ILE A 341 -7.60 8.24 6.61
C ILE A 341 -8.94 7.67 7.03
N PHE A 342 -9.15 6.41 6.70
CA PHE A 342 -10.33 5.63 7.02
C PHE A 342 -9.99 4.47 7.94
N GLY A 343 -10.99 3.97 8.64
CA GLY A 343 -10.93 2.75 9.43
C GLY A 343 -12.08 1.81 9.07
N ALA A 344 -11.78 0.52 8.97
CA ALA A 344 -12.76 -0.53 8.68
C ALA A 344 -12.52 -1.76 9.53
N ARG A 345 -13.52 -2.62 9.71
CA ARG A 345 -13.36 -3.98 10.23
C ARG A 345 -13.47 -4.96 9.07
N LEU A 346 -12.36 -5.61 8.74
CA LEU A 346 -12.31 -6.56 7.64
C LEU A 346 -12.87 -7.91 8.05
N ARG A 347 -13.66 -8.50 7.15
CA ARG A 347 -14.25 -9.85 7.24
C ARG A 347 -14.08 -10.54 5.89
N LEU A 348 -14.16 -11.85 5.85
CA LEU A 348 -14.24 -12.55 4.56
C LEU A 348 -15.50 -12.11 3.82
N GLY A 349 -15.35 -11.69 2.58
CA GLY A 349 -16.42 -11.26 1.69
C GLY A 349 -16.93 -9.82 1.88
N HIS A 350 -16.61 -9.13 2.98
CA HIS A 350 -17.05 -7.75 3.19
C HIS A 350 -16.28 -7.02 4.29
N ALA A 351 -16.30 -5.69 4.25
CA ALA A 351 -15.88 -4.85 5.36
C ALA A 351 -17.08 -4.23 6.08
N THR A 352 -16.93 -3.97 7.36
CA THR A 352 -17.96 -3.32 8.19
C THR A 352 -17.37 -2.11 8.93
N ALA A 353 -18.25 -1.26 9.46
CA ALA A 353 -17.87 -0.08 10.25
C ALA A 353 -16.85 0.80 9.54
N VAL A 354 -17.03 0.97 8.23
CA VAL A 354 -16.20 1.85 7.38
C VAL A 354 -16.55 3.30 7.71
N HIS A 355 -15.56 4.10 8.11
CA HIS A 355 -15.75 5.52 8.37
C HIS A 355 -14.44 6.29 8.29
N ALA A 356 -14.54 7.57 7.95
CA ALA A 356 -13.42 8.49 7.99
C ALA A 356 -13.01 8.78 9.45
N LEU A 357 -11.70 8.79 9.73
CA LEU A 357 -11.18 9.02 11.08
C LEU A 357 -11.03 10.52 11.43
N GLY A 358 -11.35 11.43 10.50
CA GLY A 358 -11.10 12.85 10.68
C GLY A 358 -9.61 13.22 10.67
N LEU A 359 -8.79 12.37 10.07
CA LEU A 359 -7.34 12.56 9.90
C LEU A 359 -7.02 12.70 8.41
N THR A 360 -6.03 13.56 8.11
CA THR A 360 -5.54 13.77 6.74
C THR A 360 -4.02 13.83 6.74
N VAL A 361 -3.40 13.12 5.79
CA VAL A 361 -1.97 13.15 5.51
C VAL A 361 -1.78 13.43 4.03
N PRO A 362 -1.40 14.63 3.63
CA PRO A 362 -1.20 14.97 2.22
C PRO A 362 -0.15 14.06 1.57
N SER A 363 -0.39 13.63 0.35
CA SER A 363 0.50 12.71 -0.40
C SER A 363 0.87 11.49 0.43
N LEU A 364 -0.13 10.81 0.99
CA LEU A 364 0.05 9.63 1.82
C LEU A 364 0.70 8.51 1.02
N SER A 365 2.00 8.32 1.19
CA SER A 365 2.77 7.34 0.41
C SER A 365 2.79 5.95 1.01
N SER A 366 2.63 5.84 2.33
CA SER A 366 2.68 4.54 3.01
C SER A 366 2.16 4.59 4.43
N PHE A 367 1.97 3.40 4.98
CA PHE A 367 1.87 3.13 6.40
C PHE A 367 3.06 2.27 6.84
N GLY A 368 3.28 2.20 8.16
CA GLY A 368 4.19 1.26 8.80
C GLY A 368 3.77 0.95 10.21
N GLN A 369 4.37 -0.06 10.81
CA GLN A 369 4.09 -0.46 12.19
C GLN A 369 5.39 -0.81 12.89
N ASP A 370 5.51 -0.44 14.16
CA ASP A 370 6.64 -0.84 15.01
C ASP A 370 6.32 -2.08 15.86
N ASP A 371 7.30 -2.56 16.60
CA ASP A 371 7.17 -3.74 17.43
C ASP A 371 6.13 -3.59 18.57
N ALA A 372 5.87 -2.36 19.00
CA ALA A 372 4.82 -2.07 19.97
C ALA A 372 3.41 -2.02 19.35
N GLY A 373 3.29 -2.18 18.02
CA GLY A 373 2.03 -2.11 17.30
C GLY A 373 1.57 -0.69 17.00
N ARG A 374 2.42 0.33 17.23
CA ARG A 374 2.11 1.72 16.90
C ARG A 374 2.12 1.89 15.38
N VAL A 375 1.10 2.56 14.86
CA VAL A 375 0.94 2.79 13.42
C VAL A 375 1.53 4.15 13.05
N TYR A 376 2.29 4.14 11.96
CA TYR A 376 2.90 5.32 11.36
C TYR A 376 2.29 5.58 9.99
N LEU A 377 2.20 6.87 9.64
CA LEU A 377 1.72 7.34 8.35
C LEU A 377 2.82 8.19 7.70
N VAL A 378 3.14 7.86 6.46
CA VAL A 378 4.25 8.45 5.71
C VAL A 378 3.70 9.36 4.64
N SER A 379 4.15 10.60 4.60
CA SER A 379 3.82 11.55 3.53
C SER A 379 5.00 11.70 2.58
N LEU A 380 4.78 11.50 1.28
CA LEU A 380 5.80 11.72 0.25
C LEU A 380 6.36 13.17 0.27
N ALA A 381 5.57 14.12 0.79
CA ALA A 381 5.98 15.52 0.97
C ALA A 381 7.01 15.72 2.11
N GLY A 382 7.33 14.65 2.87
CA GLY A 382 8.40 14.64 3.87
C GLY A 382 8.03 14.21 5.29
N PRO A 383 6.90 14.63 5.85
CA PRO A 383 6.54 14.29 7.22
C PRO A 383 6.30 12.80 7.44
N LEU A 384 6.78 12.31 8.59
CA LEU A 384 6.41 11.03 9.18
C LEU A 384 5.57 11.30 10.44
N TYR A 385 4.40 10.69 10.49
CA TYR A 385 3.48 10.81 11.62
C TYR A 385 3.34 9.47 12.34
N ARG A 386 3.13 9.53 13.65
CA ARG A 386 2.66 8.41 14.46
C ARG A 386 1.23 8.69 14.90
N LEU A 387 0.39 7.67 14.89
CA LEU A 387 -0.96 7.73 15.43
C LEU A 387 -0.89 7.55 16.95
N ASP A 388 -1.29 8.56 17.72
CA ASP A 388 -1.20 8.58 19.18
C ASP A 388 -2.57 8.90 19.82
N PRO A 389 -2.80 8.50 21.08
CA PRO A 389 -3.90 9.05 21.88
C PRO A 389 -3.78 10.57 22.01
N ARG A 390 -4.93 11.25 22.14
CA ARG A 390 -5.03 12.69 22.47
C ARG A 390 -5.29 12.90 23.94
#